data_53a0c6dea654d99888fc724128cde1df
#
_entry.id   53a0c6dea654d99888fc724128cde1df
#
_cell.length_a   1.000
_cell.length_b   1.000
_cell.length_c   1.000
_cell.angle_alpha   90.00
_cell.angle_beta   90.00
_cell.angle_gamma   90.00
#
_symmetry.space_group_name_H-M   'P 1'
#
loop_
_entity.id
_entity.type
_entity.pdbx_description
1 polymer ?
#
loop_
_entity_poly.entity_id
_entity_poly.type
_entity_poly.pdbx_seq_one_letter_code
_entity_poly.pdbx_strand_id
1 'polypeptide(L)'
;MYVEAARLTLTIGALGIVFATVVGILCSAVEYYRIPVLRHIVSVYVELSRNTPLLVQLFFLYFGLPKIGIRWPAELCGIVGLAFLGGSYMTEAFRSGLETVEPIQKESALSLGMTPVQTMWSVILPQAMAVSVPSLVANVIFLLKETSVFSGIALADLMYVAKDLIGLYYKTPEALGMLVIAYLIILLPISILGTVLERRLRYAGFGH
;
A
#
# COMPACT_ATOMS: atom_id res chain seq x y z
N MET A 1 -22.65 -4.16 -14.11
CA MET A 1 -21.63 -5.17 -13.76
C MET A 1 -20.20 -4.58 -13.73
N TYR A 2 -19.55 -4.23 -14.89
CA TYR A 2 -18.16 -3.70 -14.85
C TYR A 2 -18.00 -2.42 -14.03
N VAL A 3 -18.92 -1.46 -14.13
CA VAL A 3 -18.87 -0.20 -13.37
C VAL A 3 -19.00 -0.45 -11.86
N GLU A 4 -19.86 -1.35 -11.45
CA GLU A 4 -20.03 -1.72 -10.04
C GLU A 4 -18.80 -2.46 -9.51
N ALA A 5 -18.26 -3.39 -10.29
CA ALA A 5 -17.02 -4.09 -9.97
C ALA A 5 -15.83 -3.12 -9.86
N ALA A 6 -15.70 -2.18 -10.80
CA ALA A 6 -14.69 -1.13 -10.74
C ALA A 6 -14.83 -0.25 -9.50
N ARG A 7 -16.07 0.15 -9.17
CA ARG A 7 -16.34 0.91 -7.94
C ARG A 7 -15.96 0.12 -6.68
N LEU A 8 -16.30 -1.17 -6.64
CA LEU A 8 -15.94 -2.05 -5.52
C LEU A 8 -14.43 -2.18 -5.38
N THR A 9 -13.74 -2.50 -6.49
CA THR A 9 -12.28 -2.59 -6.57
C THR A 9 -11.61 -1.31 -6.06
N LEU A 10 -12.07 -0.14 -6.54
CA LEU A 10 -11.52 1.15 -6.13
C LEU A 10 -11.81 1.47 -4.66
N THR A 11 -13.02 1.18 -4.18
CA THR A 11 -13.40 1.48 -2.78
C THR A 11 -12.58 0.64 -1.80
N ILE A 12 -12.52 -0.69 -2.02
CA ILE A 12 -11.75 -1.59 -1.16
C ILE A 12 -10.25 -1.31 -1.29
N GLY A 13 -9.77 -1.08 -2.52
CA GLY A 13 -8.38 -0.72 -2.79
C GLY A 13 -7.98 0.57 -2.08
N ALA A 14 -8.79 1.62 -2.19
CA ALA A 14 -8.52 2.91 -1.53
C ALA A 14 -8.52 2.79 0.00
N LEU A 15 -9.51 2.11 0.59
CA LEU A 15 -9.56 1.89 2.03
C LEU A 15 -8.37 1.07 2.51
N GLY A 16 -8.05 -0.02 1.81
CA GLY A 16 -6.88 -0.86 2.14
C GLY A 16 -5.57 -0.07 2.08
N ILE A 17 -5.38 0.78 1.05
CA ILE A 17 -4.19 1.63 0.90
C ILE A 17 -4.12 2.70 2.01
N VAL A 18 -5.23 3.32 2.38
CA VAL A 18 -5.26 4.29 3.49
C VAL A 18 -4.82 3.61 4.79
N PHE A 19 -5.39 2.46 5.13
CA PHE A 19 -4.97 1.71 6.32
C PHE A 19 -3.53 1.20 6.22
N ALA A 20 -3.09 0.73 5.05
CA ALA A 20 -1.70 0.36 4.79
C ALA A 20 -0.74 1.53 5.05
N THR A 21 -1.09 2.74 4.61
CA THR A 21 -0.28 3.94 4.83
C THR A 21 -0.19 4.29 6.31
N VAL A 22 -1.31 4.22 7.04
CA VAL A 22 -1.32 4.45 8.50
C VAL A 22 -0.44 3.44 9.22
N VAL A 23 -0.59 2.14 8.92
CA VAL A 23 0.27 1.09 9.48
C VAL A 23 1.73 1.34 9.14
N GLY A 24 2.03 1.69 7.88
CA GLY A 24 3.38 2.00 7.42
C GLY A 24 4.03 3.14 8.18
N ILE A 25 3.31 4.24 8.42
CA ILE A 25 3.79 5.38 9.20
C ILE A 25 4.08 4.97 10.65
N LEU A 26 3.16 4.25 11.29
CA LEU A 26 3.34 3.82 12.67
C LEU A 26 4.53 2.86 12.83
N CYS A 27 4.64 1.87 11.95
CA CYS A 27 5.73 0.90 11.99
C CYS A 27 7.08 1.53 11.67
N SER A 28 7.16 2.41 10.66
CA SER A 28 8.41 3.12 10.34
C SER A 28 8.86 4.06 11.45
N ALA A 29 7.93 4.70 12.17
CA ALA A 29 8.25 5.49 13.35
C ALA A 29 8.82 4.62 14.48
N VAL A 30 8.25 3.43 14.74
CA VAL A 30 8.78 2.48 15.72
C VAL A 30 10.22 2.08 15.38
N GLU A 31 10.52 1.82 14.12
CA GLU A 31 11.88 1.47 13.68
C GLU A 31 12.85 2.65 13.76
N TYR A 32 12.42 3.83 13.30
CA TYR A 32 13.24 5.05 13.32
C TYR A 32 13.64 5.45 14.75
N TYR A 33 12.69 5.42 15.69
CA TYR A 33 12.96 5.73 17.10
C TYR A 33 13.57 4.55 17.88
N ARG A 34 13.76 3.40 17.22
CA ARG A 34 14.35 2.17 17.78
C ARG A 34 13.67 1.75 19.08
N ILE A 35 12.32 1.80 19.13
CA ILE A 35 11.57 1.46 20.35
C ILE A 35 11.81 -0.01 20.69
N PRO A 36 12.39 -0.33 21.87
CA PRO A 36 12.71 -1.70 22.24
C PRO A 36 11.45 -2.59 22.21
N VAL A 37 11.60 -3.89 21.92
CA VAL A 37 10.53 -4.89 21.77
C VAL A 37 9.64 -4.62 20.55
N LEU A 38 9.02 -3.42 20.42
CA LEU A 38 8.15 -3.08 19.29
C LEU A 38 8.89 -3.18 17.94
N ARG A 39 10.13 -2.73 17.87
CA ARG A 39 10.97 -2.86 16.68
C ARG A 39 11.10 -4.32 16.23
N HIS A 40 11.29 -5.24 17.16
CA HIS A 40 11.39 -6.67 16.82
C HIS A 40 10.06 -7.22 16.31
N ILE A 41 8.94 -6.81 16.92
CA ILE A 41 7.59 -7.19 16.47
C ILE A 41 7.33 -6.66 15.05
N VAL A 42 7.69 -5.40 14.78
CA VAL A 42 7.55 -4.79 13.44
C VAL A 42 8.41 -5.53 12.42
N SER A 43 9.66 -5.84 12.75
CA SER A 43 10.54 -6.61 11.86
C SER A 43 9.95 -7.97 11.49
N VAL A 44 9.45 -8.72 12.48
CA VAL A 44 8.77 -10.01 12.23
C VAL A 44 7.52 -9.83 11.39
N TYR A 45 6.70 -8.81 11.68
CA TYR A 45 5.52 -8.49 10.87
C TYR A 45 5.88 -8.21 9.40
N VAL A 46 6.86 -7.35 9.16
CA VAL A 46 7.30 -6.98 7.81
C VAL A 46 7.79 -8.21 7.05
N GLU A 47 8.64 -9.03 7.67
CA GLU A 47 9.15 -10.26 7.08
C GLU A 47 8.02 -11.25 6.74
N LEU A 48 7.11 -11.54 7.68
CA LEU A 48 5.99 -12.45 7.44
C LEU A 48 5.06 -11.93 6.35
N SER A 49 4.71 -10.66 6.39
CA SER A 49 3.77 -10.06 5.46
C SER A 49 4.31 -10.06 4.03
N ARG A 50 5.55 -9.64 3.83
CA ARG A 50 6.17 -9.54 2.48
C ARG A 50 6.50 -10.90 1.87
N ASN A 51 6.74 -11.91 2.69
CA ASN A 51 7.05 -13.27 2.23
C ASN A 51 5.81 -14.18 2.11
N THR A 52 4.62 -13.65 2.34
CA THR A 52 3.36 -14.40 2.18
C THR A 52 2.51 -13.76 1.08
N PRO A 53 2.07 -14.50 0.04
CA PRO A 53 1.20 -13.96 -1.00
C PRO A 53 -0.13 -13.43 -0.45
N LEU A 54 -0.63 -12.32 -1.00
CA LEU A 54 -1.90 -11.75 -0.56
C LEU A 54 -3.06 -12.75 -0.64
N LEU A 55 -3.12 -13.56 -1.69
CA LEU A 55 -4.17 -14.58 -1.84
C LEU A 55 -4.19 -15.57 -0.67
N VAL A 56 -3.02 -15.97 -0.16
CA VAL A 56 -2.90 -16.87 1.00
C VAL A 56 -3.40 -16.18 2.26
N GLN A 57 -3.04 -14.92 2.47
CA GLN A 57 -3.53 -14.10 3.58
C GLN A 57 -5.05 -13.97 3.55
N LEU A 58 -5.64 -13.69 2.37
CA LEU A 58 -7.08 -13.61 2.17
C LEU A 58 -7.79 -14.94 2.43
N PHE A 59 -7.22 -16.06 2.01
CA PHE A 59 -7.77 -17.39 2.29
C PHE A 59 -7.78 -17.68 3.80
N PHE A 60 -6.74 -17.29 4.51
CA PHE A 60 -6.71 -17.40 5.97
C PHE A 60 -7.82 -16.56 6.62
N LEU A 61 -7.98 -15.31 6.19
CA LEU A 61 -9.01 -14.42 6.73
C LEU A 61 -10.44 -14.91 6.39
N TYR A 62 -10.68 -15.31 5.16
CA TYR A 62 -12.03 -15.62 4.68
C TYR A 62 -12.49 -17.05 4.99
N PHE A 63 -11.58 -18.05 4.88
CA PHE A 63 -11.90 -19.45 5.13
C PHE A 63 -11.36 -19.99 6.46
N GLY A 64 -10.25 -19.43 6.96
CA GLY A 64 -9.59 -19.87 8.18
C GLY A 64 -10.27 -19.34 9.45
N LEU A 65 -10.49 -18.02 9.56
CA LEU A 65 -11.09 -17.40 10.73
C LEU A 65 -12.49 -17.97 11.10
N PRO A 66 -13.37 -18.32 10.15
CA PRO A 66 -14.65 -18.95 10.48
C PRO A 66 -14.52 -20.27 11.23
N LYS A 67 -13.40 -20.99 11.12
CA LYS A 67 -13.16 -22.24 11.84
C LYS A 67 -12.97 -22.03 13.34
N ILE A 68 -12.59 -20.82 13.74
CA ILE A 68 -12.46 -20.41 15.15
C ILE A 68 -13.60 -19.48 15.60
N GLY A 69 -14.70 -19.42 14.82
CA GLY A 69 -15.91 -18.67 15.15
C GLY A 69 -15.94 -17.21 14.71
N ILE A 70 -14.90 -16.69 14.07
CA ILE A 70 -14.81 -15.30 13.59
C ILE A 70 -15.22 -15.26 12.11
N ARG A 71 -16.34 -14.61 11.79
CA ARG A 71 -16.84 -14.48 10.41
C ARG A 71 -16.83 -13.03 9.98
N TRP A 72 -15.97 -12.73 9.02
CA TRP A 72 -15.89 -11.41 8.39
C TRP A 72 -16.50 -11.44 6.97
N PRO A 73 -17.15 -10.35 6.54
CA PRO A 73 -17.55 -10.21 5.15
C PRO A 73 -16.33 -10.14 4.24
N ALA A 74 -16.49 -10.52 2.97
CA ALA A 74 -15.38 -10.57 2.01
C ALA A 74 -14.70 -9.20 1.83
N GLU A 75 -15.48 -8.12 1.87
CA GLU A 75 -14.98 -6.75 1.77
C GLU A 75 -14.01 -6.41 2.91
N LEU A 76 -14.37 -6.78 4.15
CA LEU A 76 -13.50 -6.57 5.30
C LEU A 76 -12.22 -7.41 5.21
N CYS A 77 -12.33 -8.66 4.77
CA CYS A 77 -11.16 -9.50 4.51
C CYS A 77 -10.24 -8.87 3.46
N GLY A 78 -10.80 -8.31 2.38
CA GLY A 78 -10.07 -7.60 1.34
C GLY A 78 -9.33 -6.37 1.88
N ILE A 79 -10.02 -5.51 2.64
CA ILE A 79 -9.43 -4.31 3.24
C ILE A 79 -8.31 -4.67 4.22
N VAL A 80 -8.56 -5.62 5.14
CA VAL A 80 -7.58 -6.01 6.16
C VAL A 80 -6.38 -6.72 5.54
N GLY A 81 -6.60 -7.64 4.58
CA GLY A 81 -5.50 -8.31 3.88
C GLY A 81 -4.62 -7.32 3.11
N LEU A 82 -5.26 -6.37 2.39
CA LEU A 82 -4.54 -5.35 1.65
C LEU A 82 -3.80 -4.38 2.59
N ALA A 83 -4.41 -4.02 3.73
CA ALA A 83 -3.79 -3.19 4.75
C ALA A 83 -2.60 -3.89 5.43
N PHE A 84 -2.72 -5.19 5.69
CA PHE A 84 -1.66 -5.99 6.29
C PHE A 84 -0.46 -6.12 5.33
N LEU A 85 -0.69 -6.51 4.07
CA LEU A 85 0.37 -6.59 3.07
C LEU A 85 0.94 -5.20 2.76
N GLY A 86 0.08 -4.24 2.44
CA GLY A 86 0.49 -2.90 2.06
C GLY A 86 1.22 -2.15 3.16
N GLY A 87 0.80 -2.35 4.42
CA GLY A 87 1.45 -1.74 5.57
C GLY A 87 2.94 -2.10 5.67
N SER A 88 3.31 -3.34 5.38
CA SER A 88 4.71 -3.76 5.37
C SER A 88 5.52 -3.08 4.26
N TYR A 89 4.97 -2.95 3.05
CA TYR A 89 5.61 -2.22 1.95
C TYR A 89 5.72 -0.72 2.21
N MET A 90 4.68 -0.11 2.79
CA MET A 90 4.70 1.31 3.18
C MET A 90 5.70 1.55 4.32
N THR A 91 5.83 0.62 5.28
CA THR A 91 6.85 0.69 6.33
C THR A 91 8.25 0.82 5.75
N GLU A 92 8.60 -0.05 4.82
CA GLU A 92 9.91 -0.04 4.17
C GLU A 92 10.15 1.24 3.35
N ALA A 93 9.12 1.72 2.63
CA ALA A 93 9.22 2.96 1.86
C ALA A 93 9.47 4.18 2.76
N PHE A 94 8.75 4.31 3.87
CA PHE A 94 8.97 5.40 4.83
C PHE A 94 10.30 5.26 5.57
N ARG A 95 10.66 4.04 6.02
CA ARG A 95 11.93 3.76 6.70
C ARG A 95 13.11 4.13 5.81
N SER A 96 13.11 3.68 4.56
CA SER A 96 14.17 3.99 3.60
C SER A 96 14.36 5.50 3.41
N GLY A 97 13.27 6.26 3.30
CA GLY A 97 13.37 7.71 3.20
C GLY A 97 13.92 8.37 4.47
N LEU A 98 13.48 7.92 5.64
CA LEU A 98 13.97 8.45 6.93
C LEU A 98 15.47 8.15 7.13
N GLU A 99 15.95 6.99 6.73
CA GLU A 99 17.35 6.57 6.82
C GLU A 99 18.27 7.28 5.83
N THR A 100 17.73 7.84 4.75
CA THR A 100 18.52 8.60 3.77
C THR A 100 18.95 9.97 4.29
N VAL A 101 18.25 10.51 5.31
CA VAL A 101 18.60 11.81 5.90
C VAL A 101 19.85 11.66 6.76
N GLU A 102 20.91 12.36 6.37
CA GLU A 102 22.19 12.27 7.08
C GLU A 102 22.06 12.74 8.54
N PRO A 103 22.71 12.03 9.51
CA PRO A 103 22.66 12.39 10.93
C PRO A 103 23.08 13.84 11.21
N ILE A 104 24.00 14.38 10.41
CA ILE A 104 24.48 15.75 10.56
C ILE A 104 23.35 16.79 10.41
N GLN A 105 22.32 16.51 9.58
CA GLN A 105 21.15 17.37 9.43
C GLN A 105 20.39 17.52 10.74
N LYS A 106 20.21 16.41 11.46
CA LYS A 106 19.56 16.40 12.77
C LYS A 106 20.41 17.12 13.82
N GLU A 107 21.71 16.83 13.84
CA GLU A 107 22.65 17.44 14.81
C GLU A 107 22.75 18.95 14.61
N SER A 108 22.85 19.41 13.36
CA SER A 108 22.88 20.84 13.01
C SER A 108 21.61 21.57 13.44
N ALA A 109 20.43 20.98 13.17
CA ALA A 109 19.16 21.57 13.58
C ALA A 109 19.05 21.71 15.10
N LEU A 110 19.44 20.69 15.85
CA LEU A 110 19.46 20.73 17.31
C LEU A 110 20.47 21.77 17.84
N SER A 111 21.65 21.92 17.20
CA SER A 111 22.66 22.91 17.55
C SER A 111 22.20 24.37 17.33
N LEU A 112 21.25 24.55 16.38
CA LEU A 112 20.60 25.85 16.16
C LEU A 112 19.45 26.11 17.13
N GLY A 113 19.24 25.25 18.13
CA GLY A 113 18.22 25.41 19.17
C GLY A 113 16.83 24.88 18.79
N MET A 114 16.70 24.14 17.69
CA MET A 114 15.42 23.51 17.32
C MET A 114 15.10 22.38 18.30
N THR A 115 13.82 22.29 18.68
CA THR A 115 13.34 21.14 19.44
C THR A 115 13.34 19.87 18.59
N PRO A 116 13.37 18.66 19.17
CA PRO A 116 13.29 17.40 18.39
C PRO A 116 12.06 17.33 17.47
N VAL A 117 10.93 17.87 17.90
CA VAL A 117 9.69 17.92 17.09
C VAL A 117 9.86 18.89 15.91
N GLN A 118 10.40 20.08 16.13
CA GLN A 118 10.70 21.05 15.06
C GLN A 118 11.70 20.45 14.05
N THR A 119 12.77 19.81 14.54
CA THR A 119 13.75 19.11 13.70
C THR A 119 13.10 18.04 12.84
N MET A 120 12.20 17.21 13.41
CA MET A 120 11.49 16.18 12.66
C MET A 120 10.63 16.78 11.54
N TRP A 121 9.78 17.77 11.87
CA TRP A 121 8.82 18.32 10.93
C TRP A 121 9.41 19.25 9.88
N SER A 122 10.44 20.03 10.25
CA SER A 122 10.97 21.09 9.39
C SER A 122 12.25 20.68 8.63
N VAL A 123 12.97 19.66 9.11
CA VAL A 123 14.26 19.26 8.51
C VAL A 123 14.21 17.82 7.99
N ILE A 124 13.83 16.85 8.84
CA ILE A 124 13.94 15.43 8.49
C ILE A 124 12.81 15.00 7.57
N LEU A 125 11.56 15.25 7.95
CA LEU A 125 10.39 14.74 7.24
C LEU A 125 10.29 15.26 5.79
N PRO A 126 10.54 16.55 5.47
CA PRO A 126 10.52 17.01 4.08
C PRO A 126 11.55 16.30 3.20
N GLN A 127 12.76 16.09 3.70
CA GLN A 127 13.82 15.38 2.97
C GLN A 127 13.47 13.89 2.81
N ALA A 128 13.05 13.23 3.89
CA ALA A 128 12.63 11.83 3.90
C ALA A 128 11.48 11.58 2.90
N MET A 129 10.48 12.46 2.88
CA MET A 129 9.33 12.34 1.96
C MET A 129 9.73 12.50 0.50
N ALA A 130 10.66 13.40 0.17
CA ALA A 130 11.16 13.56 -1.20
C ALA A 130 11.75 12.24 -1.75
N VAL A 131 12.41 11.46 -0.88
CA VAL A 131 12.99 10.15 -1.22
C VAL A 131 11.96 9.03 -1.18
N SER A 132 11.01 9.06 -0.21
CA SER A 132 10.00 8.01 -0.04
C SER A 132 8.93 8.01 -1.13
N VAL A 133 8.54 9.18 -1.65
CA VAL A 133 7.37 9.32 -2.53
C VAL A 133 7.42 8.43 -3.78
N PRO A 134 8.52 8.25 -4.50
CA PRO A 134 8.57 7.32 -5.63
C PRO A 134 8.18 5.88 -5.22
N SER A 135 8.73 5.39 -4.11
CA SER A 135 8.42 4.06 -3.59
C SER A 135 6.97 3.95 -3.10
N LEU A 136 6.45 4.99 -2.45
CA LEU A 136 5.05 5.05 -2.00
C LEU A 136 4.08 5.00 -3.20
N VAL A 137 4.34 5.76 -4.25
CA VAL A 137 3.55 5.73 -5.49
C VAL A 137 3.60 4.35 -6.14
N ALA A 138 4.78 3.75 -6.25
CA ALA A 138 4.93 2.39 -6.77
C ALA A 138 4.13 1.37 -5.95
N ASN A 139 4.15 1.48 -4.62
CA ASN A 139 3.39 0.62 -3.72
C ASN A 139 1.88 0.82 -3.86
N VAL A 140 1.39 2.04 -4.04
CA VAL A 140 -0.05 2.31 -4.31
C VAL A 140 -0.49 1.60 -5.58
N ILE A 141 0.28 1.73 -6.67
CA ILE A 141 -0.02 1.07 -7.95
C ILE A 141 0.05 -0.46 -7.81
N PHE A 142 1.04 -0.97 -7.07
CA PHE A 142 1.18 -2.39 -6.77
C PHE A 142 -0.06 -2.90 -6.04
N LEU A 143 -0.47 -2.26 -4.94
CA LEU A 143 -1.61 -2.68 -4.13
C LEU A 143 -2.94 -2.63 -4.91
N LEU A 144 -3.12 -1.65 -5.81
CA LEU A 144 -4.29 -1.61 -6.68
C LEU A 144 -4.30 -2.79 -7.67
N LYS A 145 -3.15 -3.25 -8.15
CA LYS A 145 -3.08 -4.46 -8.98
C LYS A 145 -3.35 -5.73 -8.17
N GLU A 146 -2.90 -5.78 -6.92
CA GLU A 146 -3.16 -6.90 -6.01
C GLU A 146 -4.66 -7.10 -5.72
N THR A 147 -5.51 -6.09 -5.89
CA THR A 147 -6.97 -6.28 -5.76
C THR A 147 -7.52 -7.37 -6.69
N SER A 148 -6.84 -7.69 -7.79
CA SER A 148 -7.25 -8.74 -8.73
C SER A 148 -7.39 -10.14 -8.11
N VAL A 149 -6.72 -10.40 -6.97
CA VAL A 149 -6.83 -11.68 -6.28
C VAL A 149 -8.08 -11.78 -5.37
N PHE A 150 -8.85 -10.68 -5.20
CA PHE A 150 -10.08 -10.68 -4.42
C PHE A 150 -11.15 -11.62 -4.97
N SER A 151 -11.13 -11.88 -6.27
CA SER A 151 -11.97 -12.90 -6.91
C SER A 151 -11.79 -14.31 -6.32
N GLY A 152 -10.69 -14.56 -5.59
CA GLY A 152 -10.44 -15.82 -4.87
C GLY A 152 -11.27 -15.99 -3.61
N ILE A 153 -11.80 -14.91 -3.05
CA ILE A 153 -12.69 -14.91 -1.87
C ILE A 153 -14.13 -14.50 -2.21
N ALA A 154 -14.55 -14.78 -3.45
CA ALA A 154 -15.89 -14.48 -4.00
C ALA A 154 -16.30 -12.99 -3.94
N LEU A 155 -15.32 -12.07 -3.90
CA LEU A 155 -15.58 -10.65 -3.98
C LEU A 155 -15.76 -10.26 -5.45
N ALA A 156 -16.89 -9.60 -5.78
CA ALA A 156 -17.29 -9.30 -7.15
C ALA A 156 -16.51 -8.10 -7.74
N ASP A 157 -15.18 -8.22 -7.73
CA ASP A 157 -14.25 -7.26 -8.32
C ASP A 157 -14.18 -7.38 -9.86
N LEU A 158 -13.31 -6.58 -10.49
CA LEU A 158 -13.13 -6.62 -11.95
C LEU A 158 -12.71 -8.00 -12.47
N MET A 159 -11.83 -8.69 -11.75
CA MET A 159 -11.37 -10.02 -12.13
C MET A 159 -12.48 -11.07 -11.98
N TYR A 160 -13.29 -10.96 -10.93
CA TYR A 160 -14.46 -11.83 -10.74
C TYR A 160 -15.44 -11.72 -11.91
N VAL A 161 -15.80 -10.48 -12.29
CA VAL A 161 -16.72 -10.24 -13.43
C VAL A 161 -16.14 -10.78 -14.73
N ALA A 162 -14.84 -10.63 -14.98
CA ALA A 162 -14.23 -11.20 -16.18
C ALA A 162 -14.28 -12.73 -16.18
N LYS A 163 -14.00 -13.39 -15.06
CA LYS A 163 -14.10 -14.87 -14.90
C LYS A 163 -15.54 -15.35 -15.09
N ASP A 164 -16.51 -14.63 -14.55
CA ASP A 164 -17.93 -14.95 -14.69
C ASP A 164 -18.38 -14.88 -16.15
N LEU A 165 -17.99 -13.82 -16.87
CA LEU A 165 -18.29 -13.68 -18.31
C LEU A 165 -17.64 -14.78 -19.15
N ILE A 166 -16.42 -15.20 -18.83
CA ILE A 166 -15.76 -16.32 -19.50
C ILE A 166 -16.54 -17.60 -19.25
N GLY A 167 -16.97 -17.85 -18.00
CA GLY A 167 -17.72 -19.05 -17.65
C GLY A 167 -19.12 -19.11 -18.28
N LEU A 168 -19.82 -17.98 -18.37
CA LEU A 168 -21.19 -17.92 -18.89
C LEU A 168 -21.27 -17.89 -20.44
N TYR A 169 -20.36 -17.13 -21.07
CA TYR A 169 -20.47 -16.84 -22.52
C TYR A 169 -19.37 -17.48 -23.37
N TYR A 170 -18.36 -18.11 -22.75
CA TYR A 170 -17.19 -18.72 -23.42
C TYR A 170 -16.42 -17.74 -24.32
N LYS A 171 -16.49 -16.42 -24.05
CA LYS A 171 -15.84 -15.36 -24.81
C LYS A 171 -14.59 -14.85 -24.08
N THR A 172 -13.58 -15.72 -24.01
CA THR A 172 -12.35 -15.44 -23.27
C THR A 172 -11.57 -14.22 -23.78
N PRO A 173 -11.33 -14.06 -25.11
CA PRO A 173 -10.56 -12.91 -25.58
C PRO A 173 -11.22 -11.58 -25.29
N GLU A 174 -12.55 -11.48 -25.46
CA GLU A 174 -13.32 -10.26 -25.22
C GLU A 174 -13.34 -9.91 -23.73
N ALA A 175 -13.58 -10.89 -22.84
CA ALA A 175 -13.62 -10.69 -21.42
C ALA A 175 -12.24 -10.25 -20.87
N LEU A 176 -11.17 -10.88 -21.33
CA LEU A 176 -9.80 -10.48 -20.94
C LEU A 176 -9.43 -9.12 -21.52
N GLY A 177 -9.79 -8.81 -22.76
CA GLY A 177 -9.58 -7.49 -23.36
C GLY A 177 -10.28 -6.39 -22.57
N MET A 178 -11.53 -6.59 -22.17
CA MET A 178 -12.28 -5.66 -21.32
C MET A 178 -11.63 -5.48 -19.93
N LEU A 179 -11.15 -6.57 -19.32
CA LEU A 179 -10.45 -6.52 -18.04
C LEU A 179 -9.17 -5.69 -18.13
N VAL A 180 -8.34 -5.91 -19.16
CA VAL A 180 -7.11 -5.14 -19.39
C VAL A 180 -7.43 -3.66 -19.57
N ILE A 181 -8.42 -3.33 -20.40
CA ILE A 181 -8.85 -1.95 -20.64
C ILE A 181 -9.34 -1.32 -19.32
N ALA A 182 -10.14 -2.03 -18.53
CA ALA A 182 -10.64 -1.52 -17.25
C ALA A 182 -9.49 -1.18 -16.27
N TYR A 183 -8.50 -2.08 -16.13
CA TYR A 183 -7.31 -1.80 -15.30
C TYR A 183 -6.47 -0.66 -15.87
N LEU A 184 -6.30 -0.55 -17.18
CA LEU A 184 -5.58 0.58 -17.79
C LEU A 184 -6.27 1.92 -17.52
N ILE A 185 -7.60 1.98 -17.65
CA ILE A 185 -8.38 3.20 -17.34
C ILE A 185 -8.19 3.64 -15.89
N ILE A 186 -8.08 2.70 -14.95
CA ILE A 186 -7.89 2.99 -13.53
C ILE A 186 -6.43 3.35 -13.22
N LEU A 187 -5.48 2.53 -13.68
CA LEU A 187 -4.10 2.62 -13.22
C LEU A 187 -3.29 3.68 -13.97
N LEU A 188 -3.55 3.95 -15.27
CA LEU A 188 -2.81 4.95 -16.03
C LEU A 188 -2.94 6.36 -15.44
N PRO A 189 -4.13 6.88 -15.09
CA PRO A 189 -4.25 8.19 -14.46
C PRO A 189 -3.49 8.26 -13.13
N ILE A 190 -3.58 7.20 -12.30
CA ILE A 190 -2.89 7.14 -11.01
C ILE A 190 -1.37 7.15 -11.21
N SER A 191 -0.88 6.40 -12.18
CA SER A 191 0.56 6.36 -12.53
C SER A 191 1.06 7.72 -13.04
N ILE A 192 0.29 8.39 -13.89
CA ILE A 192 0.64 9.73 -14.41
C ILE A 192 0.67 10.74 -13.25
N LEU A 193 -0.37 10.75 -12.40
CA LEU A 193 -0.42 11.64 -11.23
C LEU A 193 0.74 11.37 -10.27
N GLY A 194 1.08 10.09 -10.05
CA GLY A 194 2.23 9.69 -9.26
C GLY A 194 3.53 10.26 -9.82
N THR A 195 3.78 10.10 -11.11
CA THR A 195 4.98 10.64 -11.78
C THR A 195 5.06 12.17 -11.70
N VAL A 196 3.92 12.86 -11.82
CA VAL A 196 3.87 14.33 -11.66
C VAL A 196 4.22 14.73 -10.23
N LEU A 197 3.68 14.01 -9.23
CA LEU A 197 3.96 14.24 -7.82
C LEU A 197 5.45 14.03 -7.51
N GLU A 198 6.02 12.91 -7.97
CA GLU A 198 7.45 12.60 -7.81
C GLU A 198 8.33 13.73 -8.36
N ARG A 199 8.05 14.19 -9.58
CA ARG A 199 8.80 15.31 -10.19
C ARG A 199 8.71 16.56 -9.34
N ARG A 200 7.53 16.96 -8.89
CA ARG A 200 7.34 18.17 -8.07
C ARG A 200 8.12 18.10 -6.75
N LEU A 201 8.11 16.98 -6.07
CA LEU A 201 8.78 16.82 -4.78
C LEU A 201 10.31 16.74 -4.94
N ARG A 202 10.81 16.12 -6.01
CA ARG A 202 12.24 16.11 -6.32
C ARG A 202 12.80 17.50 -6.56
N TYR A 203 12.06 18.37 -7.26
CA TYR A 203 12.47 19.76 -7.47
C TYR A 203 12.38 20.62 -6.20
N ALA A 204 11.48 20.30 -5.27
CA ALA A 204 11.34 21.04 -4.02
C ALA A 204 12.37 20.62 -2.95
N GLY A 205 12.92 19.40 -3.03
CA GLY A 205 13.83 18.86 -2.02
C GLY A 205 15.32 19.02 -2.32
N PHE A 206 15.71 19.12 -3.58
CA PHE A 206 17.10 19.30 -4.01
C PHE A 206 17.09 20.30 -5.18
N GLY A 207 17.26 21.56 -4.84
CA GLY A 207 17.45 22.61 -5.87
C GLY A 207 18.80 22.43 -6.59
N HIS A 208 18.81 21.57 -7.61
CA HIS A 208 19.76 21.53 -8.73
C HIS A 208 19.07 20.89 -9.93
#